data_95cb3bb51354641a88c25d3f0a7de147
#
_entry.id   95cb3bb51354641a88c25d3f0a7de147
#
_cell.length_a   1.000
_cell.length_b   1.000
_cell.length_c   1.000
_cell.angle_alpha   90.00
_cell.angle_beta   90.00
_cell.angle_gamma   90.00
#
_symmetry.space_group_name_H-M   'P 1'
#
loop_
_entity.id
_entity.type
_entity.pdbx_description
1 polymer ?
#
loop_
_entity_poly.entity_id
_entity_poly.type
_entity_poly.pdbx_seq_one_letter_code
_entity_poly.pdbx_strand_id
1 'polypeptide(L)'
;MCRCTPSYAAYIGEYLKEKGYGPDDIPLKAGIFGAEPWTEEMRRGIEKTLGIKAYDIYGLTETTGPGVSFECSEQMGMHINEDHFLAEIIDPDTGEVLPEGEKGELVLRLGA
;
A
#
# COMPACT_ATOMS: atom_id res chain seq x y z
N MET A 1 7.74 13.76 1.83
CA MET A 1 7.02 12.49 1.69
C MET A 1 5.83 12.48 2.64
N CYS A 2 4.65 12.06 2.16
CA CYS A 2 3.44 11.96 2.97
C CYS A 2 3.20 10.51 3.42
N ARG A 3 2.75 10.30 4.66
CA ARG A 3 2.43 8.96 5.19
C ARG A 3 1.11 9.05 5.94
N CYS A 4 0.10 8.36 5.45
CA CYS A 4 -1.23 8.30 6.10
C CYS A 4 -2.09 7.21 5.46
N THR A 5 -3.35 7.12 5.85
CA THR A 5 -4.30 6.26 5.16
C THR A 5 -4.67 6.86 3.80
N PRO A 6 -5.03 6.02 2.81
CA PRO A 6 -5.45 6.53 1.50
C PRO A 6 -6.66 7.47 1.56
N SER A 7 -7.64 7.17 2.39
CA SER A 7 -8.84 8.02 2.55
C SER A 7 -8.49 9.40 3.11
N TYR A 8 -7.56 9.47 4.04
CA TYR A 8 -7.10 10.74 4.59
C TYR A 8 -6.33 11.57 3.55
N ALA A 9 -5.51 10.91 2.73
CA ALA A 9 -4.82 11.57 1.63
C ALA A 9 -5.79 12.16 0.60
N ALA A 10 -6.84 11.42 0.27
CA ALA A 10 -7.90 11.90 -0.61
C ALA A 10 -8.62 13.12 -0.01
N TYR A 11 -8.92 13.07 1.28
CA TYR A 11 -9.52 14.20 1.99
C TYR A 11 -8.62 15.45 1.96
N ILE A 12 -7.34 15.29 2.22
CA ILE A 12 -6.37 16.40 2.15
C ILE A 12 -6.34 16.99 0.73
N GLY A 13 -6.34 16.13 -0.29
CA GLY A 13 -6.35 16.56 -1.68
C GLY A 13 -7.56 17.42 -2.02
N GLU A 14 -8.74 16.97 -1.61
CA GLU A 14 -9.98 17.73 -1.82
C GLU A 14 -9.97 19.07 -1.05
N TYR A 15 -9.50 19.05 0.20
CA TYR A 15 -9.41 20.25 1.02
C TYR A 15 -8.48 21.30 0.37
N LEU A 16 -7.30 20.89 -0.10
CA LEU A 16 -6.35 21.79 -0.74
C LEU A 16 -6.90 22.34 -2.05
N LYS A 17 -7.61 21.53 -2.81
CA LYS A 17 -8.26 21.95 -4.04
C LYS A 17 -9.32 23.03 -3.76
N GLU A 18 -10.13 22.85 -2.74
CA GLU A 18 -11.13 23.85 -2.31
C GLU A 18 -10.49 25.18 -1.89
N LYS A 19 -9.29 25.11 -1.32
CA LYS A 19 -8.53 26.30 -0.90
C LYS A 19 -7.75 26.94 -2.06
N GLY A 20 -7.86 26.41 -3.28
CA GLY A 20 -7.22 26.98 -4.47
C GLY A 20 -5.78 26.53 -4.70
N TYR A 21 -5.31 25.50 -3.99
CA TYR A 21 -3.99 24.92 -4.22
C TYR A 21 -4.07 23.82 -5.28
N GLY A 22 -3.16 23.88 -6.26
CA GLY A 22 -3.00 22.84 -7.27
C GLY A 22 -1.82 21.93 -6.95
N PRO A 23 -1.63 20.85 -7.74
CA PRO A 23 -0.52 19.91 -7.52
C PRO A 23 0.86 20.55 -7.59
N ASP A 24 1.02 21.62 -8.37
CA ASP A 24 2.28 22.35 -8.49
C ASP A 24 2.62 23.21 -7.26
N ASP A 25 1.62 23.52 -6.45
CA ASP A 25 1.78 24.30 -5.20
C ASP A 25 2.20 23.44 -4.02
N ILE A 26 2.20 22.10 -4.19
CA ILE A 26 2.44 21.13 -3.12
C ILE A 26 3.87 20.59 -3.25
N PRO A 27 4.76 20.82 -2.26
CA PRO A 27 6.16 20.41 -2.36
C PRO A 27 6.41 18.94 -2.03
N LEU A 28 5.41 18.09 -2.18
CA LEU A 28 5.51 16.65 -1.97
C LEU A 28 5.83 15.94 -3.29
N LYS A 29 6.63 14.90 -3.25
CA LYS A 29 6.98 14.09 -4.43
C LYS A 29 6.39 12.69 -4.38
N ALA A 30 6.24 12.14 -3.18
CA ALA A 30 5.75 10.78 -2.99
C ALA A 30 4.91 10.66 -1.73
N GLY A 31 4.03 9.68 -1.72
CA GLY A 31 3.26 9.30 -0.56
C GLY A 31 3.26 7.79 -0.37
N ILE A 32 3.26 7.36 0.88
CA ILE A 32 3.14 5.97 1.27
C ILE A 32 1.83 5.82 2.04
N PHE A 33 0.95 5.00 1.54
CA PHE A 33 -0.42 4.86 2.05
C PHE A 33 -0.72 3.41 2.38
N GLY A 34 -1.40 3.18 3.49
CA GLY A 34 -1.73 1.83 3.92
C GLY A 34 -2.76 1.83 5.04
N ALA A 35 -2.87 0.72 5.71
CA ALA A 35 -3.79 0.46 6.82
C ALA A 35 -5.26 0.32 6.41
N GLU A 36 -5.61 0.51 5.16
CA GLU A 36 -6.94 0.26 4.61
C GLU A 36 -6.86 -0.13 3.14
N PRO A 37 -7.84 -0.89 2.60
CA PRO A 37 -7.88 -1.20 1.17
C PRO A 37 -8.17 0.06 0.35
N TRP A 38 -7.54 0.15 -0.82
CA TRP A 38 -7.77 1.23 -1.77
C TRP A 38 -7.62 0.74 -3.21
N THR A 39 -8.24 1.47 -4.13
CA THR A 39 -8.33 1.08 -5.53
C THR A 39 -7.35 1.88 -6.40
N GLU A 40 -7.11 1.40 -7.62
CA GLU A 40 -6.33 2.14 -8.62
C GLU A 40 -6.97 3.50 -8.96
N GLU A 41 -8.30 3.56 -8.97
CA GLU A 41 -9.02 4.81 -9.19
C GLU A 41 -8.71 5.82 -8.08
N MET A 42 -8.71 5.37 -6.84
CA MET A 42 -8.37 6.20 -5.68
C MET A 42 -6.91 6.65 -5.72
N ARG A 43 -6.00 5.76 -6.10
CA ARG A 43 -4.58 6.08 -6.32
C ARG A 43 -4.43 7.22 -7.32
N ARG A 44 -5.05 7.10 -8.48
CA ARG A 44 -4.98 8.11 -9.54
C ARG A 44 -5.53 9.45 -9.09
N GLY A 45 -6.63 9.43 -8.33
CA GLY A 45 -7.20 10.64 -7.74
C GLY A 45 -6.23 11.36 -6.81
N ILE A 46 -5.59 10.60 -5.91
CA ILE A 46 -4.60 11.14 -4.98
C ILE A 46 -3.38 11.70 -5.74
N GLU A 47 -2.87 10.95 -6.69
CA GLU A 47 -1.71 11.37 -7.50
C GLU A 47 -2.02 12.65 -8.29
N LYS A 48 -3.22 12.76 -8.81
CA LYS A 48 -3.65 13.93 -9.58
C LYS A 48 -3.84 15.17 -8.71
N THR A 49 -4.49 15.03 -7.56
CA THR A 49 -4.78 16.18 -6.68
C THR A 49 -3.54 16.67 -5.92
N LEU A 50 -2.67 15.78 -5.49
CA LEU A 50 -1.49 16.13 -4.72
C LEU A 50 -0.22 16.26 -5.56
N GLY A 51 -0.23 15.81 -6.81
CA GLY A 51 0.95 15.86 -7.70
C GLY A 51 2.09 14.94 -7.24
N ILE A 52 1.75 13.80 -6.63
CA ILE A 52 2.71 12.87 -6.06
C ILE A 52 2.64 11.49 -6.71
N LYS A 53 3.62 10.65 -6.44
CA LYS A 53 3.53 9.21 -6.67
C LYS A 53 3.05 8.53 -5.40
N ALA A 54 2.00 7.71 -5.52
CA ALA A 54 1.36 7.04 -4.39
C ALA A 54 1.72 5.55 -4.39
N TYR A 55 2.26 5.09 -3.27
CA TYR A 55 2.70 3.71 -3.07
C TYR A 55 1.95 3.05 -1.93
N ASP A 56 1.61 1.78 -2.12
CA ASP A 56 0.95 0.97 -1.10
C ASP A 56 1.99 0.32 -0.18
N ILE A 57 1.65 0.22 1.09
CA ILE A 57 2.43 -0.48 2.10
C ILE A 57 1.49 -1.34 2.94
N TYR A 58 1.93 -2.54 3.27
CA TYR A 58 1.17 -3.47 4.08
C TYR A 58 1.95 -3.88 5.32
N GLY A 59 1.25 -4.00 6.42
CA GLY A 59 1.80 -4.50 7.68
C GLY A 59 0.74 -4.58 8.75
N LEU A 60 1.07 -5.29 9.83
CA LEU A 60 0.21 -5.50 11.00
C LEU A 60 1.07 -5.35 12.25
N THR A 61 0.45 -4.92 13.35
CA THR A 61 1.13 -4.87 14.65
C THR A 61 1.65 -6.24 15.05
N GLU A 62 0.89 -7.29 14.75
CA GLU A 62 1.22 -8.69 15.03
C GLU A 62 2.45 -9.18 14.26
N THR A 63 2.79 -8.50 13.17
CA THR A 63 3.98 -8.79 12.35
C THR A 63 5.04 -7.70 12.47
N THR A 64 5.24 -7.17 13.67
CA THR A 64 6.21 -6.11 14.02
C THR A 64 5.92 -4.73 13.42
N GLY A 65 4.71 -4.50 12.87
CA GLY A 65 4.29 -3.21 12.37
C GLY A 65 4.29 -3.08 10.85
N PRO A 66 4.32 -1.85 10.33
CA PRO A 66 4.29 -1.61 8.89
C PRO A 66 5.59 -2.05 8.21
N GLY A 67 5.50 -2.40 6.92
CA GLY A 67 6.69 -2.74 6.15
C GLY A 67 6.90 -4.22 5.92
N VAL A 68 5.87 -5.04 6.08
CA VAL A 68 5.91 -6.45 5.68
C VAL A 68 6.07 -6.55 4.17
N SER A 69 5.31 -5.74 3.44
CA SER A 69 5.41 -5.63 1.99
C SER A 69 5.15 -4.20 1.52
N PHE A 70 5.65 -3.89 0.36
CA PHE A 70 5.58 -2.54 -0.20
C PHE A 70 5.66 -2.57 -1.73
N GLU A 71 5.08 -1.58 -2.37
CA GLU A 71 5.21 -1.37 -3.81
C GLU A 71 6.54 -0.72 -4.17
N CYS A 72 7.04 -1.05 -5.36
CA CYS A 72 8.15 -0.35 -6.00
C CYS A 72 7.62 0.67 -7.03
N SER A 73 8.53 1.27 -7.79
CA SER A 73 8.20 2.26 -8.82
C SER A 73 7.25 1.76 -9.91
N GLU A 74 7.13 0.45 -10.08
CA GLU A 74 6.22 -0.15 -11.05
C GLU A 74 4.74 -0.08 -10.64
N GLN A 75 4.47 0.09 -9.35
CA GLN A 75 3.11 0.18 -8.79
C GLN A 75 2.19 -0.98 -9.19
N MET A 76 2.76 -2.17 -9.34
CA MET A 76 2.08 -3.38 -9.80
C MET A 76 2.35 -4.55 -8.86
N GLY A 77 1.70 -4.52 -7.70
CA GLY A 77 1.90 -5.53 -6.67
C GLY A 77 3.01 -5.16 -5.71
N MET A 78 3.05 -5.89 -4.61
CA MET A 78 3.96 -5.60 -3.51
C MET A 78 5.07 -6.62 -3.38
N HIS A 79 6.26 -6.14 -3.07
CA HIS A 79 7.40 -6.98 -2.70
C HIS A 79 7.33 -7.30 -1.22
N ILE A 80 7.52 -8.55 -0.86
CA ILE A 80 7.56 -9.00 0.54
C ILE A 80 9.00 -9.02 1.02
N ASN A 81 9.23 -8.54 2.24
CA ASN A 81 10.54 -8.60 2.90
C ASN A 81 10.84 -10.02 3.36
N GLU A 82 11.31 -10.86 2.43
CA GLU A 82 11.55 -12.29 2.66
C GLU A 82 12.72 -12.59 3.59
N ASP A 83 13.54 -11.60 3.89
CA ASP A 83 14.61 -11.70 4.89
C ASP A 83 14.05 -11.78 6.33
N HIS A 84 12.83 -11.32 6.53
CA HIS A 84 12.16 -11.33 7.84
C HIS A 84 10.87 -12.17 7.87
N PHE A 85 10.24 -12.39 6.71
CA PHE A 85 8.95 -13.05 6.63
C PHE A 85 8.96 -14.17 5.61
N LEU A 86 8.42 -15.32 6.00
CA LEU A 86 8.07 -16.37 5.05
C LEU A 86 6.61 -16.19 4.67
N ALA A 87 6.36 -15.97 3.39
CA ALA A 87 5.01 -15.82 2.86
C ALA A 87 4.58 -17.11 2.17
N GLU A 88 3.39 -17.57 2.51
CA GLU A 88 2.77 -18.72 1.89
C GLU A 88 1.36 -18.36 1.45
N ILE A 89 0.97 -18.82 0.28
CA ILE A 89 -0.42 -18.71 -0.17
C ILE A 89 -1.04 -20.09 -0.02
N ILE A 90 -2.08 -20.18 0.78
CA ILE A 90 -2.73 -21.46 1.09
C ILE A 90 -4.16 -21.49 0.58
N ASP A 91 -4.65 -22.71 0.36
CA ASP A 91 -6.07 -22.96 0.13
C ASP A 91 -6.80 -22.80 1.48
N PRO A 92 -7.77 -21.88 1.62
CA PRO A 92 -8.44 -21.64 2.89
C PRO A 92 -9.28 -22.85 3.37
N ASP A 93 -9.66 -23.76 2.48
CA ASP A 93 -10.45 -24.95 2.83
C ASP A 93 -9.58 -26.12 3.26
N THR A 94 -8.45 -26.35 2.60
CA THR A 94 -7.58 -27.51 2.86
C THR A 94 -6.34 -27.17 3.67
N GLY A 95 -5.92 -25.92 3.68
CA GLY A 95 -4.70 -25.46 4.34
C GLY A 95 -3.42 -25.82 3.58
N GLU A 96 -3.54 -26.36 2.37
CA GLU A 96 -2.39 -26.70 1.55
C GLU A 96 -1.75 -25.46 0.93
N VAL A 97 -0.42 -25.45 0.86
CA VAL A 97 0.33 -24.39 0.19
C VAL A 97 0.11 -24.51 -1.31
N LEU A 98 -0.35 -23.40 -1.91
CA LEU A 98 -0.62 -23.36 -3.35
C LEU A 98 0.65 -22.97 -4.14
N PRO A 99 0.78 -23.45 -5.38
CA PRO A 99 1.88 -23.04 -6.25
C PRO A 99 1.77 -21.56 -6.65
N GLU A 100 2.87 -21.01 -7.13
CA GLU A 100 2.92 -19.64 -7.60
C GLU A 100 1.89 -19.36 -8.71
N GLY A 101 1.29 -18.19 -8.66
CA GLY A 101 0.28 -17.76 -9.64
C GLY A 101 -1.15 -18.06 -9.24
N GLU A 102 -1.37 -18.89 -8.23
CA GLU A 102 -2.72 -19.18 -7.74
C GLU A 102 -3.14 -18.23 -6.64
N LYS A 103 -4.43 -17.95 -6.58
CA LYS A 103 -5.03 -17.11 -5.52
C LYS A 103 -5.35 -17.96 -4.31
N GLY A 104 -5.08 -17.42 -3.13
CA GLY A 104 -5.41 -18.06 -1.87
C GLY A 104 -5.29 -17.10 -0.71
N GLU A 105 -5.27 -17.63 0.48
CA GLU A 105 -5.09 -16.89 1.72
C GLU A 105 -3.59 -16.69 1.99
N LEU A 106 -3.22 -15.45 2.29
CA LEU A 106 -1.83 -15.10 2.62
C LEU A 106 -1.55 -15.44 4.09
N VAL A 107 -0.57 -16.29 4.30
CA VAL A 107 -0.02 -16.60 5.62
C VAL A 107 1.39 -16.06 5.70
N LEU A 108 1.66 -15.28 6.75
CA LEU A 108 2.98 -14.71 7.02
C LEU A 108 3.55 -15.33 8.30
N ARG A 109 4.75 -15.87 8.18
CA ARG A 109 5.50 -16.35 9.34
C ARG A 109 6.68 -15.43 9.58
N LEU A 110 6.88 -15.04 10.82
CA LEU A 110 8.06 -14.28 11.22
C LEU A 110 9.30 -15.18 11.13
N GLY A 111 10.35 -14.66 10.54
CA GLY A 111 11.65 -15.32 10.52
C GLY A 111 12.21 -15.46 11.94
N ALA A 112 12.90 -16.51 12.15
CA ALA A 112 13.54 -16.76 13.45
C ALA A 112 14.71 -15.79 13.68
#